data_450ee5109d618bc227f20814044c4567
#
_entry.id   450ee5109d618bc227f20814044c4567
#
_cell.length_a   1.000
_cell.length_b   1.000
_cell.length_c   1.000
_cell.angle_alpha   90.00
_cell.angle_beta   90.00
_cell.angle_gamma   90.00
#
_symmetry.space_group_name_H-M   'P 1'
#
loop_
_entity.id
_entity.type
_entity.pdbx_description
1 polymer ?
#
loop_
_entity_poly.entity_id
_entity_poly.type
_entity_poly.pdbx_seq_one_letter_code
_entity_poly.pdbx_strand_id
1 'polypeptide(L)'
;MYAPRTTPWPLVALFTAGYLAPYLLPTTVGRLERGLDLSATQAGAVGSLLLLSSATAGFLLASRVERTGARTLARLGLVLAAVGYGGAALTTTVPAVVAGAVIGGFGSGTATTVAATRIAAEKDPHRASALGLLSVSALAGAVYLTVPHLPGHGLTLAAIALTALAVWPLTSRLPGGTSGPLAAEAAGADGTGASRLPHRRSGMVLAGAMLLWSLAQNALWGVSGRIGVDQAHLSEPTVGVVFAVALGAGLLGVLGAGALGSRLGRALPIGGGTVVIAGCIALSASATGLGSFAAGEIAWNTVYPVVLSYLIGLAASLDARGRWAVLVGSASSLGTAAGPLTGSVLSAQAGFPVMGAVLAVGLLLVAVPMTGVALHTGGRPLLPGAVRRRGGHPAALVAATTGTPSGAVPEVGAPEQPVVEIPLDGTPEPARTAYDTAAATRAPGGR
;
A
#
# COMPACT_ATOMS: atom_id res chain seq x y z
N MET A 1 -32.16 17.19 -3.50
CA MET A 1 -32.00 16.36 -4.71
C MET A 1 -30.69 15.63 -4.57
N TYR A 2 -30.71 14.33 -4.15
CA TYR A 2 -29.48 13.53 -4.01
C TYR A 2 -28.97 13.19 -5.40
N ALA A 3 -27.83 13.76 -5.81
CA ALA A 3 -27.13 13.30 -7.01
C ALA A 3 -26.76 11.82 -6.85
N PRO A 4 -27.03 10.97 -7.83
CA PRO A 4 -26.68 9.55 -7.76
C PRO A 4 -25.17 9.42 -7.51
N ARG A 5 -24.79 8.66 -6.46
CA ARG A 5 -23.41 8.35 -6.14
C ARG A 5 -22.87 7.44 -7.24
N THR A 6 -22.28 8.03 -8.27
CA THR A 6 -21.61 7.27 -9.33
C THR A 6 -20.32 6.68 -8.75
N THR A 7 -20.23 5.36 -8.76
CA THR A 7 -19.01 4.67 -8.35
C THR A 7 -17.90 4.95 -9.37
N PRO A 8 -16.68 5.29 -8.95
CA PRO A 8 -15.58 5.64 -9.85
C PRO A 8 -14.98 4.39 -10.53
N TRP A 9 -15.80 3.60 -11.20
CA TRP A 9 -15.40 2.34 -11.86
C TRP A 9 -14.14 2.44 -12.72
N PRO A 10 -13.90 3.52 -13.51
CA PRO A 10 -12.67 3.64 -14.30
C PRO A 10 -11.42 3.71 -13.44
N LEU A 11 -11.49 4.34 -12.25
CA LEU A 11 -10.38 4.42 -11.31
C LEU A 11 -10.13 3.08 -10.61
N VAL A 12 -11.19 2.40 -10.22
CA VAL A 12 -11.12 1.04 -9.63
C VAL A 12 -10.49 0.07 -10.63
N ALA A 13 -10.93 0.09 -11.90
CA ALA A 13 -10.37 -0.76 -12.94
C ALA A 13 -8.89 -0.42 -13.21
N LEU A 14 -8.54 0.86 -13.28
CA LEU A 14 -7.15 1.31 -13.48
C LEU A 14 -6.26 0.88 -12.31
N PHE A 15 -6.75 1.01 -11.07
CA PHE A 15 -6.06 0.53 -9.89
C PHE A 15 -5.82 -0.99 -9.97
N THR A 16 -6.85 -1.75 -10.33
CA THR A 16 -6.76 -3.21 -10.49
C THR A 16 -5.70 -3.60 -11.52
N ALA A 17 -5.71 -3.00 -12.70
CA ALA A 17 -4.74 -3.29 -13.76
C ALA A 17 -3.30 -2.95 -13.34
N GLY A 18 -3.11 -1.82 -12.65
CA GLY A 18 -1.79 -1.39 -12.19
C GLY A 18 -1.26 -2.23 -11.04
N TYR A 19 -2.14 -2.70 -10.15
CA TYR A 19 -1.74 -3.37 -8.91
C TYR A 19 -1.72 -4.91 -8.99
N LEU A 20 -2.16 -5.48 -10.11
CA LEU A 20 -2.26 -6.93 -10.26
C LEU A 20 -0.89 -7.64 -10.23
N ALA A 21 0.16 -7.02 -10.79
CA ALA A 21 1.49 -7.62 -10.89
C ALA A 21 2.12 -7.96 -9.52
N PRO A 22 2.16 -7.06 -8.52
CA PRO A 22 2.62 -7.40 -7.17
C PRO A 22 1.81 -8.51 -6.50
N TYR A 23 0.50 -8.57 -6.75
CA TYR A 23 -0.37 -9.60 -6.21
C TYR A 23 -0.08 -10.98 -6.78
N LEU A 24 0.31 -11.08 -8.03
CA LEU A 24 0.63 -12.34 -8.71
C LEU A 24 2.11 -12.73 -8.64
N LEU A 25 2.92 -11.97 -7.89
CA LEU A 25 4.37 -12.12 -7.85
C LEU A 25 4.85 -13.54 -7.50
N PRO A 26 4.30 -14.24 -6.47
CA PRO A 26 4.77 -15.57 -6.10
C PRO A 26 4.65 -16.59 -7.23
N THR A 27 3.50 -16.60 -7.89
CA THR A 27 3.26 -17.50 -9.03
C THR A 27 4.07 -17.08 -10.24
N THR A 28 4.24 -15.77 -10.47
CA THR A 28 5.06 -15.27 -11.59
C THR A 28 6.51 -15.71 -11.43
N VAL A 29 7.13 -15.47 -10.26
CA VAL A 29 8.52 -15.84 -10.00
C VAL A 29 8.70 -17.36 -10.09
N GLY A 30 7.84 -18.16 -9.44
CA GLY A 30 7.94 -19.61 -9.45
C GLY A 30 7.74 -20.22 -10.85
N ARG A 31 6.88 -19.64 -11.68
CA ARG A 31 6.68 -20.11 -13.06
C ARG A 31 7.80 -19.71 -14.00
N LEU A 32 8.37 -18.52 -13.84
CA LEU A 32 9.55 -18.11 -14.61
C LEU A 32 10.77 -19.00 -14.27
N GLU A 33 10.96 -19.35 -13.01
CA GLU A 33 12.03 -20.25 -12.58
C GLU A 33 11.92 -21.62 -13.29
N ARG A 34 10.77 -22.27 -13.14
CA ARG A 34 10.58 -23.63 -13.70
C ARG A 34 10.44 -23.65 -15.22
N GLY A 35 9.83 -22.63 -15.82
CA GLY A 35 9.55 -22.61 -17.25
C GLY A 35 10.65 -22.09 -18.14
N LEU A 36 11.68 -21.43 -17.57
CA LEU A 36 12.82 -20.87 -18.28
C LEU A 36 14.15 -21.40 -17.74
N ASP A 37 14.13 -22.44 -16.91
CA ASP A 37 15.29 -23.04 -16.24
C ASP A 37 16.18 -22.00 -15.54
N LEU A 38 15.55 -20.98 -14.91
CA LEU A 38 16.25 -19.94 -14.17
C LEU A 38 16.67 -20.47 -12.80
N SER A 39 17.80 -19.98 -12.29
CA SER A 39 18.07 -20.16 -10.88
C SER A 39 17.07 -19.35 -10.04
N ALA A 40 16.86 -19.79 -8.80
CA ALA A 40 16.01 -19.09 -7.83
C ALA A 40 16.35 -17.59 -7.74
N THR A 41 17.65 -17.28 -7.67
CA THR A 41 18.15 -15.90 -7.59
C THR A 41 17.83 -15.11 -8.86
N GLN A 42 17.94 -15.70 -10.04
CA GLN A 42 17.60 -15.03 -11.29
C GLN A 42 16.10 -14.74 -11.37
N ALA A 43 15.25 -15.70 -11.01
CA ALA A 43 13.80 -15.49 -10.99
C ALA A 43 13.40 -14.42 -9.98
N GLY A 44 14.00 -14.43 -8.78
CA GLY A 44 13.79 -13.39 -7.76
C GLY A 44 14.27 -12.01 -8.23
N ALA A 45 15.39 -11.95 -8.99
CA ALA A 45 15.88 -10.70 -9.58
C ALA A 45 14.87 -10.13 -10.59
N VAL A 46 14.26 -10.95 -11.44
CA VAL A 46 13.18 -10.50 -12.36
C VAL A 46 12.01 -9.91 -11.57
N GLY A 47 11.57 -10.56 -10.49
CA GLY A 47 10.53 -10.04 -9.61
C GLY A 47 10.90 -8.70 -8.98
N SER A 48 12.13 -8.57 -8.50
CA SER A 48 12.65 -7.33 -7.93
C SER A 48 12.76 -6.20 -8.96
N LEU A 49 13.23 -6.48 -10.16
CA LEU A 49 13.32 -5.50 -11.26
C LEU A 49 11.94 -5.01 -11.69
N LEU A 50 10.94 -5.90 -11.76
CA LEU A 50 9.56 -5.55 -12.03
C LEU A 50 9.03 -4.55 -10.98
N LEU A 51 9.20 -4.85 -9.69
CA LEU A 51 8.73 -4.00 -8.59
C LEU A 51 9.52 -2.69 -8.50
N LEU A 52 10.83 -2.72 -8.71
CA LEU A 52 11.68 -1.53 -8.72
C LEU A 52 11.29 -0.58 -9.86
N SER A 53 11.03 -1.12 -11.03
CA SER A 53 10.58 -0.36 -12.19
C SER A 53 9.20 0.28 -11.91
N SER A 54 8.28 -0.46 -11.30
CA SER A 54 6.99 0.07 -10.87
C SER A 54 7.12 1.20 -9.84
N ALA A 55 7.98 1.03 -8.83
CA ALA A 55 8.27 2.06 -7.84
C ALA A 55 8.90 3.31 -8.49
N THR A 56 9.83 3.11 -9.44
CA THR A 56 10.47 4.21 -10.19
C THR A 56 9.45 5.03 -10.96
N ALA A 57 8.46 4.39 -11.60
CA ALA A 57 7.36 5.10 -12.25
C ALA A 57 6.58 5.96 -11.23
N GLY A 58 6.31 5.43 -10.04
CA GLY A 58 5.67 6.17 -8.94
C GLY A 58 6.45 7.43 -8.57
N PHE A 59 7.75 7.31 -8.32
CA PHE A 59 8.61 8.45 -7.96
C PHE A 59 8.70 9.51 -9.06
N LEU A 60 8.85 9.10 -10.30
CA LEU A 60 9.05 10.03 -11.42
C LEU A 60 7.76 10.73 -11.85
N LEU A 61 6.62 10.06 -11.75
CA LEU A 61 5.38 10.50 -12.38
C LEU A 61 4.34 11.07 -11.40
N ALA A 62 4.45 10.82 -10.09
CA ALA A 62 3.46 11.28 -9.13
C ALA A 62 3.19 12.79 -9.21
N SER A 63 4.25 13.61 -9.27
CA SER A 63 4.14 15.07 -9.42
C SER A 63 3.77 15.54 -10.84
N ARG A 64 3.81 14.65 -11.82
CA ARG A 64 3.56 14.95 -13.24
C ARG A 64 2.15 14.59 -13.70
N VAL A 65 1.40 13.80 -12.90
CA VAL A 65 0.04 13.34 -13.26
C VAL A 65 -0.87 14.54 -13.62
N GLU A 66 -0.79 15.61 -12.87
CA GLU A 66 -1.61 16.82 -13.10
C GLU A 66 -1.15 17.63 -14.31
N ARG A 67 0.16 17.68 -14.57
CA ARG A 67 0.73 18.44 -15.68
C ARG A 67 0.55 17.76 -17.03
N THR A 68 0.74 16.43 -17.07
CA THR A 68 0.68 15.63 -18.31
C THR A 68 -0.76 15.20 -18.63
N GLY A 69 -1.64 15.18 -17.63
CA GLY A 69 -3.01 14.70 -17.73
C GLY A 69 -3.15 13.20 -17.39
N ALA A 70 -4.04 12.93 -16.45
CA ALA A 70 -4.25 11.57 -15.92
C ALA A 70 -4.63 10.54 -17.00
N ARG A 71 -5.47 10.95 -17.97
CA ARG A 71 -5.89 10.07 -19.08
C ARG A 71 -4.72 9.64 -19.96
N THR A 72 -3.84 10.58 -20.31
CA THR A 72 -2.67 10.28 -21.17
C THR A 72 -1.70 9.37 -20.47
N LEU A 73 -1.36 9.64 -19.21
CA LEU A 73 -0.48 8.78 -18.42
C LEU A 73 -1.09 7.41 -18.15
N ALA A 74 -2.39 7.32 -17.86
CA ALA A 74 -3.07 6.03 -17.69
C ALA A 74 -2.99 5.18 -18.96
N ARG A 75 -3.25 5.77 -20.12
CA ARG A 75 -3.15 5.07 -21.43
C ARG A 75 -1.73 4.61 -21.70
N LEU A 76 -0.75 5.49 -21.52
CA LEU A 76 0.66 5.14 -21.72
C LEU A 76 1.06 4.00 -20.78
N GLY A 77 0.70 4.09 -19.49
CA GLY A 77 0.99 3.05 -18.50
C GLY A 77 0.38 1.71 -18.88
N LEU A 78 -0.89 1.67 -19.28
CA LEU A 78 -1.55 0.43 -19.68
C LEU A 78 -0.97 -0.15 -20.97
N VAL A 79 -0.58 0.68 -21.96
CA VAL A 79 0.10 0.21 -23.17
C VAL A 79 1.46 -0.40 -22.84
N LEU A 80 2.27 0.27 -22.01
CA LEU A 80 3.55 -0.26 -21.56
C LEU A 80 3.38 -1.55 -20.77
N ALA A 81 2.37 -1.64 -19.91
CA ALA A 81 2.06 -2.88 -19.19
C ALA A 81 1.65 -4.00 -20.15
N ALA A 82 0.76 -3.73 -21.10
CA ALA A 82 0.30 -4.72 -22.07
C ALA A 82 1.45 -5.20 -22.97
N VAL A 83 2.26 -4.29 -23.50
CA VAL A 83 3.38 -4.63 -24.41
C VAL A 83 4.50 -5.32 -23.62
N GLY A 84 4.88 -4.79 -22.46
CA GLY A 84 5.96 -5.35 -21.65
C GLY A 84 5.63 -6.75 -21.14
N TYR A 85 4.52 -6.90 -20.44
CA TYR A 85 4.13 -8.21 -19.90
C TYR A 85 3.66 -9.17 -20.99
N GLY A 86 2.98 -8.69 -22.03
CA GLY A 86 2.60 -9.51 -23.18
C GLY A 86 3.82 -10.02 -23.95
N GLY A 87 4.80 -9.16 -24.21
CA GLY A 87 6.07 -9.56 -24.81
C GLY A 87 6.82 -10.59 -23.97
N ALA A 88 6.92 -10.35 -22.64
CA ALA A 88 7.55 -11.29 -21.71
C ALA A 88 6.80 -12.64 -21.63
N ALA A 89 5.47 -12.64 -21.77
CA ALA A 89 4.68 -13.86 -21.77
C ALA A 89 4.87 -14.75 -23.00
N LEU A 90 5.20 -14.14 -24.15
CA LEU A 90 5.30 -14.81 -25.44
C LEU A 90 6.72 -15.23 -25.80
N THR A 91 7.72 -14.83 -25.01
CA THR A 91 9.13 -15.15 -25.28
C THR A 91 9.70 -16.11 -24.26
N THR A 92 10.67 -16.92 -24.68
CA THR A 92 11.46 -17.80 -23.81
C THR A 92 12.87 -17.28 -23.58
N THR A 93 13.26 -16.19 -24.22
CA THR A 93 14.60 -15.62 -24.05
C THR A 93 14.67 -14.76 -22.81
N VAL A 94 15.55 -15.09 -21.88
CA VAL A 94 15.69 -14.44 -20.57
C VAL A 94 15.87 -12.92 -20.69
N PRO A 95 16.74 -12.37 -21.55
CA PRO A 95 16.88 -10.93 -21.69
C PRO A 95 15.58 -10.22 -22.11
N ALA A 96 14.78 -10.84 -23.00
CA ALA A 96 13.51 -10.26 -23.44
C ALA A 96 12.46 -10.33 -22.32
N VAL A 97 12.44 -11.40 -21.52
CA VAL A 97 11.56 -11.51 -20.33
C VAL A 97 11.93 -10.43 -19.31
N VAL A 98 13.22 -10.21 -19.03
CA VAL A 98 13.68 -9.14 -18.13
C VAL A 98 13.28 -7.77 -18.66
N ALA A 99 13.54 -7.48 -19.93
CA ALA A 99 13.14 -6.21 -20.55
C ALA A 99 11.63 -6.00 -20.48
N GLY A 100 10.85 -7.03 -20.79
CA GLY A 100 9.39 -7.00 -20.71
C GLY A 100 8.87 -6.80 -19.27
N ALA A 101 9.50 -7.43 -18.27
CA ALA A 101 9.17 -7.24 -16.87
C ALA A 101 9.45 -5.80 -16.40
N VAL A 102 10.56 -5.20 -16.83
CA VAL A 102 10.91 -3.80 -16.53
C VAL A 102 9.94 -2.84 -17.21
N ILE A 103 9.68 -3.00 -18.52
CA ILE A 103 8.74 -2.15 -19.26
C ILE A 103 7.32 -2.29 -18.70
N GLY A 104 6.89 -3.52 -18.46
CA GLY A 104 5.59 -3.82 -17.89
C GLY A 104 5.44 -3.28 -16.48
N GLY A 105 6.47 -3.43 -15.65
CA GLY A 105 6.54 -2.88 -14.30
C GLY A 105 6.39 -1.36 -14.29
N PHE A 106 7.13 -0.66 -15.15
CA PHE A 106 7.00 0.79 -15.30
C PHE A 106 5.57 1.19 -15.73
N GLY A 107 4.99 0.44 -16.65
CA GLY A 107 3.61 0.63 -17.11
C GLY A 107 2.59 0.45 -15.97
N SER A 108 2.70 -0.64 -15.22
CA SER A 108 1.85 -0.91 -14.05
C SER A 108 2.00 0.17 -12.98
N GLY A 109 3.23 0.56 -12.65
CA GLY A 109 3.53 1.63 -11.71
C GLY A 109 2.92 2.97 -12.14
N THR A 110 2.98 3.29 -13.45
CA THR A 110 2.34 4.49 -14.02
C THR A 110 0.83 4.45 -13.82
N ALA A 111 0.18 3.32 -14.17
CA ALA A 111 -1.26 3.15 -14.02
C ALA A 111 -1.69 3.26 -12.55
N THR A 112 -0.94 2.61 -11.65
CA THR A 112 -1.17 2.67 -10.20
C THR A 112 -1.02 4.07 -9.65
N THR A 113 0.01 4.82 -10.07
CA THR A 113 0.26 6.20 -9.64
C THR A 113 -0.90 7.11 -10.04
N VAL A 114 -1.38 7.00 -11.29
CA VAL A 114 -2.55 7.75 -11.75
C VAL A 114 -3.79 7.39 -10.97
N ALA A 115 -4.04 6.10 -10.75
CA ALA A 115 -5.19 5.62 -9.98
C ALA A 115 -5.14 6.15 -8.54
N ALA A 116 -4.01 6.02 -7.85
CA ALA A 116 -3.82 6.47 -6.48
C ALA A 116 -4.03 8.00 -6.34
N THR A 117 -3.41 8.79 -7.22
CA THR A 117 -3.56 10.26 -7.22
C THR A 117 -5.02 10.68 -7.43
N ARG A 118 -5.73 10.02 -8.34
CA ARG A 118 -7.14 10.35 -8.63
C ARG A 118 -8.11 9.81 -7.58
N ILE A 119 -7.87 8.64 -7.02
CA ILE A 119 -8.64 8.11 -5.89
C ILE A 119 -8.53 9.06 -4.69
N ALA A 120 -7.33 9.58 -4.44
CA ALA A 120 -7.09 10.54 -3.37
C ALA A 120 -7.89 11.84 -3.52
N ALA A 121 -8.17 12.26 -4.76
CA ALA A 121 -8.96 13.44 -5.08
C ALA A 121 -10.48 13.19 -5.16
N GLU A 122 -10.94 11.94 -4.96
CA GLU A 122 -12.37 11.60 -4.97
C GLU A 122 -13.08 12.11 -3.70
N LYS A 123 -14.40 12.32 -3.80
CA LYS A 123 -15.22 12.73 -2.67
C LYS A 123 -15.24 11.70 -1.53
N ASP A 124 -15.08 10.42 -1.86
CA ASP A 124 -14.98 9.31 -0.90
C ASP A 124 -13.77 8.43 -1.26
N PRO A 125 -12.55 8.85 -0.90
CA PRO A 125 -11.32 8.12 -1.20
C PRO A 125 -11.29 6.73 -0.58
N HIS A 126 -11.92 6.57 0.61
CA HIS A 126 -11.94 5.28 1.31
C HIS A 126 -12.72 4.23 0.55
N ARG A 127 -13.91 4.59 0.08
CA ARG A 127 -14.74 3.69 -0.70
C ARG A 127 -14.06 3.32 -2.01
N ALA A 128 -13.46 4.28 -2.71
CA ALA A 128 -12.76 4.03 -3.96
C ALA A 128 -11.55 3.10 -3.76
N SER A 129 -10.75 3.33 -2.71
CA SER A 129 -9.61 2.48 -2.36
C SER A 129 -10.04 1.07 -1.94
N ALA A 130 -11.09 0.96 -1.11
CA ALA A 130 -11.62 -0.35 -0.70
C ALA A 130 -12.14 -1.16 -1.88
N LEU A 131 -12.84 -0.52 -2.83
CA LEU A 131 -13.29 -1.16 -4.08
C LEU A 131 -12.11 -1.57 -4.96
N GLY A 132 -11.05 -0.74 -5.03
CA GLY A 132 -9.81 -1.07 -5.73
C GLY A 132 -9.14 -2.32 -5.16
N LEU A 133 -8.96 -2.37 -3.84
CA LEU A 133 -8.38 -3.52 -3.16
C LEU A 133 -9.25 -4.78 -3.31
N LEU A 134 -10.56 -4.66 -3.18
CA LEU A 134 -11.48 -5.77 -3.41
C LEU A 134 -11.38 -6.29 -4.84
N SER A 135 -11.38 -5.39 -5.83
CA SER A 135 -11.31 -5.73 -7.24
C SER A 135 -10.00 -6.43 -7.62
N VAL A 136 -8.84 -5.91 -7.16
CA VAL A 136 -7.55 -6.55 -7.43
C VAL A 136 -7.43 -7.90 -6.72
N SER A 137 -7.90 -8.02 -5.47
CA SER A 137 -7.88 -9.29 -4.74
C SER A 137 -8.80 -10.33 -5.39
N ALA A 138 -9.98 -9.94 -5.84
CA ALA A 138 -10.91 -10.83 -6.54
C ALA A 138 -10.32 -11.31 -7.87
N LEU A 139 -9.72 -10.42 -8.67
CA LEU A 139 -9.10 -10.77 -9.93
C LEU A 139 -7.85 -11.65 -9.73
N ALA A 140 -6.97 -11.28 -8.78
CA ALA A 140 -5.80 -12.08 -8.45
C ALA A 140 -6.21 -13.47 -7.93
N GLY A 141 -7.23 -13.54 -7.06
CA GLY A 141 -7.81 -14.82 -6.60
C GLY A 141 -8.32 -15.67 -7.76
N ALA A 142 -9.04 -15.09 -8.73
CA ALA A 142 -9.48 -15.79 -9.91
C ALA A 142 -8.29 -16.32 -10.77
N VAL A 143 -7.23 -15.53 -10.92
CA VAL A 143 -6.00 -15.96 -11.60
C VAL A 143 -5.30 -17.08 -10.85
N TYR A 144 -5.23 -17.01 -9.52
CA TYR A 144 -4.67 -18.07 -8.66
C TYR A 144 -5.45 -19.38 -8.74
N LEU A 145 -6.75 -19.32 -8.97
CA LEU A 145 -7.59 -20.52 -9.13
C LEU A 145 -7.56 -21.10 -10.54
N THR A 146 -7.20 -20.31 -11.55
CA THR A 146 -7.27 -20.75 -12.96
C THR A 146 -5.91 -21.08 -13.56
N VAL A 147 -4.93 -20.20 -13.40
CA VAL A 147 -3.61 -20.32 -14.03
C VAL A 147 -2.84 -21.59 -13.64
N PRO A 148 -2.89 -22.09 -12.37
CA PRO A 148 -2.19 -23.33 -12.00
C PRO A 148 -2.63 -24.58 -12.76
N HIS A 149 -3.80 -24.57 -13.37
CA HIS A 149 -4.33 -25.68 -14.18
C HIS A 149 -3.84 -25.66 -15.62
N LEU A 150 -3.15 -24.60 -16.03
CA LEU A 150 -2.73 -24.39 -17.42
C LEU A 150 -1.19 -24.44 -17.54
N PRO A 151 -0.62 -25.10 -18.55
CA PRO A 151 0.82 -25.11 -18.77
C PRO A 151 1.32 -23.77 -19.30
N GLY A 152 2.59 -23.44 -18.99
CA GLY A 152 3.28 -22.28 -19.56
C GLY A 152 3.77 -21.27 -18.50
N HIS A 153 4.96 -20.75 -18.73
CA HIS A 153 5.62 -19.80 -17.81
C HIS A 153 5.00 -18.41 -17.85
N GLY A 154 4.48 -18.00 -19.01
CA GLY A 154 4.02 -16.64 -19.28
C GLY A 154 2.58 -16.34 -18.88
N LEU A 155 1.78 -17.33 -18.41
CA LEU A 155 0.34 -17.15 -18.20
C LEU A 155 -0.01 -16.07 -17.17
N THR A 156 0.74 -15.94 -16.10
CA THR A 156 0.55 -14.86 -15.12
C THR A 156 0.81 -13.49 -15.75
N LEU A 157 1.87 -13.37 -16.54
CA LEU A 157 2.22 -12.14 -17.25
C LEU A 157 1.19 -11.82 -18.34
N ALA A 158 0.70 -12.85 -19.05
CA ALA A 158 -0.39 -12.71 -20.02
C ALA A 158 -1.70 -12.23 -19.36
N ALA A 159 -2.04 -12.75 -18.17
CA ALA A 159 -3.21 -12.29 -17.42
C ALA A 159 -3.12 -10.81 -17.05
N ILE A 160 -1.93 -10.34 -16.64
CA ILE A 160 -1.69 -8.92 -16.35
C ILE A 160 -1.81 -8.09 -17.63
N ALA A 161 -1.21 -8.53 -18.74
CA ALA A 161 -1.26 -7.84 -20.02
C ALA A 161 -2.71 -7.73 -20.55
N LEU A 162 -3.47 -8.83 -20.49
CA LEU A 162 -4.88 -8.84 -20.89
C LEU A 162 -5.74 -7.93 -20.02
N THR A 163 -5.47 -7.88 -18.70
CA THR A 163 -6.16 -6.95 -17.81
C THR A 163 -5.87 -5.50 -18.20
N ALA A 164 -4.62 -5.17 -18.52
CA ALA A 164 -4.24 -3.83 -18.97
C ALA A 164 -4.97 -3.46 -20.28
N LEU A 165 -5.05 -4.38 -21.23
CA LEU A 165 -5.80 -4.20 -22.49
C LEU A 165 -7.31 -4.03 -22.24
N ALA A 166 -7.90 -4.83 -21.35
CA ALA A 166 -9.33 -4.77 -21.03
C ALA A 166 -9.72 -3.46 -20.35
N VAL A 167 -8.81 -2.89 -19.55
CA VAL A 167 -9.02 -1.61 -18.84
C VAL A 167 -8.75 -0.40 -19.75
N TRP A 168 -7.93 -0.54 -20.77
CA TRP A 168 -7.53 0.58 -21.65
C TRP A 168 -8.70 1.41 -22.19
N PRO A 169 -9.80 0.85 -22.73
CA PRO A 169 -10.94 1.64 -23.22
C PRO A 169 -11.65 2.44 -22.11
N LEU A 170 -11.66 1.93 -20.86
CA LEU A 170 -12.27 2.62 -19.73
C LEU A 170 -11.56 3.94 -19.37
N THR A 171 -10.30 4.12 -19.79
CA THR A 171 -9.56 5.36 -19.59
C THR A 171 -10.20 6.56 -20.28
N SER A 172 -11.02 6.35 -21.33
CA SER A 172 -11.78 7.42 -22.01
C SER A 172 -12.75 8.14 -21.06
N ARG A 173 -13.20 7.44 -20.02
CA ARG A 173 -14.12 7.97 -19.00
C ARG A 173 -13.42 8.64 -17.83
N LEU A 174 -12.07 8.64 -17.79
CA LEU A 174 -11.33 9.39 -16.79
C LEU A 174 -11.47 10.88 -17.06
N PRO A 175 -11.58 11.72 -16.00
CA PRO A 175 -11.62 13.17 -16.16
C PRO A 175 -10.44 13.67 -16.99
N GLY A 176 -10.69 14.34 -18.09
CA GLY A 176 -9.66 14.82 -19.01
C GLY A 176 -9.06 16.18 -18.61
N GLY A 177 -9.54 16.79 -17.52
CA GLY A 177 -9.10 18.09 -17.07
C GLY A 177 -7.80 18.01 -16.26
N THR A 178 -6.89 18.96 -16.52
CA THR A 178 -5.91 19.38 -15.53
C THR A 178 -6.69 19.90 -14.33
N SER A 179 -6.49 19.34 -13.15
CA SER A 179 -7.09 19.84 -11.91
C SER A 179 -6.72 21.32 -11.77
N GLY A 180 -7.72 22.17 -11.49
CA GLY A 180 -7.50 23.61 -11.44
C GLY A 180 -6.46 24.07 -10.41
N PRO A 181 -6.14 25.37 -10.35
CA PRO A 181 -5.00 25.94 -9.63
C PRO A 181 -4.94 25.65 -8.11
N LEU A 182 -6.03 25.18 -7.50
CA LEU A 182 -6.11 24.93 -6.07
C LEU A 182 -5.13 23.85 -5.54
N ALA A 183 -4.78 22.86 -6.37
CA ALA A 183 -3.77 21.84 -5.97
C ALA A 183 -2.33 22.37 -6.20
N ALA A 184 -2.14 23.27 -7.14
CA ALA A 184 -0.86 23.94 -7.40
C ALA A 184 -0.54 24.98 -6.31
N GLU A 185 -1.54 25.67 -5.75
CA GLU A 185 -1.37 26.58 -4.61
C GLU A 185 -0.97 25.86 -3.33
N ALA A 186 -1.54 24.68 -3.04
CA ALA A 186 -1.12 23.87 -1.90
C ALA A 186 0.33 23.36 -2.02
N ALA A 187 0.83 23.15 -3.26
CA ALA A 187 2.21 22.75 -3.52
C ALA A 187 3.18 23.95 -3.68
N GLY A 188 2.66 25.13 -3.97
CA GLY A 188 3.45 26.32 -4.32
C GLY A 188 3.51 27.42 -3.25
N ALA A 189 2.73 27.34 -2.18
CA ALA A 189 2.56 28.43 -1.23
C ALA A 189 3.72 28.65 -0.25
N ASP A 190 4.79 27.84 -0.27
CA ASP A 190 5.94 28.03 0.64
C ASP A 190 7.28 28.01 -0.11
N GLY A 191 7.48 29.02 -0.94
CA GLY A 191 8.76 29.32 -1.60
C GLY A 191 9.78 30.05 -0.71
N THR A 192 9.71 30.01 0.62
CA THR A 192 10.72 30.62 1.49
C THR A 192 10.90 29.85 2.77
N GLY A 193 11.94 29.06 2.81
CA GLY A 193 12.49 28.47 4.01
C GLY A 193 12.43 26.95 4.01
N ALA A 194 13.57 26.30 3.86
CA ALA A 194 13.77 24.89 4.16
C ALA A 194 13.51 24.65 5.66
N SER A 195 12.23 24.66 6.06
CA SER A 195 11.86 24.37 7.44
C SER A 195 12.33 22.95 7.78
N ARG A 196 13.14 22.84 8.81
CA ARG A 196 13.67 21.55 9.29
C ARG A 196 12.52 20.59 9.50
N LEU A 197 12.69 19.33 9.08
CA LEU A 197 11.71 18.26 9.30
C LEU A 197 11.46 18.10 10.81
N PRO A 198 10.22 18.21 11.29
CA PRO A 198 9.91 17.96 12.69
C PRO A 198 10.17 16.48 13.02
N HIS A 199 10.44 16.15 14.27
CA HIS A 199 10.67 14.78 14.74
C HIS A 199 11.69 13.98 13.90
N ARG A 200 12.77 14.65 13.41
CA ARG A 200 13.73 14.09 12.45
C ARG A 200 14.26 12.71 12.86
N ARG A 201 14.61 12.51 14.14
CA ARG A 201 15.12 11.23 14.65
C ARG A 201 14.04 10.13 14.52
N SER A 202 12.84 10.37 15.01
CA SER A 202 11.72 9.43 14.94
C SER A 202 11.34 9.10 13.49
N GLY A 203 11.30 10.10 12.61
CA GLY A 203 10.99 9.91 11.20
C GLY A 203 12.05 9.09 10.47
N MET A 204 13.35 9.35 10.69
CA MET A 204 14.43 8.56 10.06
C MET A 204 14.45 7.12 10.56
N VAL A 205 14.24 6.91 11.88
CA VAL A 205 14.13 5.56 12.46
C VAL A 205 12.94 4.81 11.83
N LEU A 206 11.79 5.48 11.73
CA LEU A 206 10.60 4.88 11.12
C LEU A 206 10.80 4.56 9.63
N ALA A 207 11.45 5.43 8.86
CA ALA A 207 11.73 5.21 7.46
C ALA A 207 12.69 4.02 7.23
N GLY A 208 13.80 3.96 8.01
CA GLY A 208 14.73 2.83 7.95
C GLY A 208 14.08 1.51 8.39
N ALA A 209 13.30 1.56 9.46
CA ALA A 209 12.55 0.40 9.92
C ALA A 209 11.50 -0.07 8.89
N MET A 210 10.81 0.85 8.24
CA MET A 210 9.80 0.55 7.22
C MET A 210 10.42 -0.10 5.96
N LEU A 211 11.62 0.32 5.57
CA LEU A 211 12.36 -0.32 4.48
C LEU A 211 12.61 -1.80 4.80
N LEU A 212 13.16 -2.09 5.97
CA LEU A 212 13.48 -3.46 6.39
C LEU A 212 12.21 -4.30 6.63
N TRP A 213 11.17 -3.69 7.20
CA TRP A 213 9.88 -4.33 7.42
C TRP A 213 9.23 -4.75 6.09
N SER A 214 9.20 -3.85 5.10
CA SER A 214 8.65 -4.13 3.77
C SER A 214 9.50 -5.13 2.99
N LEU A 215 10.83 -5.06 3.14
CA LEU A 215 11.75 -6.03 2.55
C LEU A 215 11.44 -7.44 3.05
N ALA A 216 11.33 -7.63 4.37
CA ALA A 216 11.09 -8.94 4.94
C ALA A 216 9.74 -9.54 4.50
N GLN A 217 8.68 -8.72 4.44
CA GLN A 217 7.36 -9.13 3.95
C GLN A 217 7.42 -9.61 2.50
N ASN A 218 8.06 -8.82 1.64
CA ASN A 218 8.13 -9.11 0.22
C ASN A 218 9.21 -10.15 -0.13
N ALA A 219 10.18 -10.38 0.77
CA ALA A 219 11.09 -11.52 0.66
C ALA A 219 10.35 -12.85 0.83
N LEU A 220 9.47 -12.95 1.84
CA LEU A 220 8.58 -14.11 1.95
C LEU A 220 7.67 -14.21 0.73
N TRP A 221 6.90 -13.14 0.44
CA TRP A 221 5.92 -13.14 -0.64
C TRP A 221 6.52 -13.57 -1.97
N GLY A 222 7.70 -13.06 -2.33
CA GLY A 222 8.37 -13.40 -3.59
C GLY A 222 8.71 -14.89 -3.74
N VAL A 223 8.86 -15.63 -2.65
CA VAL A 223 9.22 -17.06 -2.66
C VAL A 223 8.10 -17.97 -2.15
N SER A 224 6.97 -17.42 -1.67
CA SER A 224 5.86 -18.22 -1.10
C SER A 224 5.34 -19.30 -2.03
N GLY A 225 5.29 -19.04 -3.36
CA GLY A 225 4.90 -20.06 -4.33
C GLY A 225 5.84 -21.27 -4.33
N ARG A 226 7.14 -21.03 -4.18
CA ARG A 226 8.17 -22.07 -4.09
C ARG A 226 8.12 -22.80 -2.76
N ILE A 227 7.92 -22.10 -1.66
CA ILE A 227 7.71 -22.73 -0.35
C ILE A 227 6.56 -23.73 -0.43
N GLY A 228 5.44 -23.35 -1.03
CA GLY A 228 4.28 -24.23 -1.17
C GLY A 228 4.58 -25.47 -2.01
N VAL A 229 5.25 -25.33 -3.15
CA VAL A 229 5.51 -26.44 -4.06
C VAL A 229 6.72 -27.26 -3.63
N ASP A 230 7.87 -26.62 -3.38
CA ASP A 230 9.15 -27.32 -3.22
C ASP A 230 9.37 -27.79 -1.76
N GLN A 231 8.90 -27.02 -0.76
CA GLN A 231 9.10 -27.31 0.66
C GLN A 231 7.89 -28.03 1.28
N ALA A 232 6.67 -27.53 1.05
CA ALA A 232 5.46 -28.12 1.59
C ALA A 232 4.89 -29.24 0.72
N HIS A 233 5.52 -29.53 -0.44
CA HIS A 233 5.17 -30.57 -1.40
C HIS A 233 3.71 -30.50 -1.87
N LEU A 234 3.19 -29.29 -2.05
CA LEU A 234 1.83 -29.05 -2.50
C LEU A 234 1.76 -28.93 -4.04
N SER A 235 0.64 -29.31 -4.61
CA SER A 235 0.39 -29.02 -6.03
C SER A 235 0.21 -27.54 -6.29
N GLU A 236 0.58 -27.05 -7.48
CA GLU A 236 0.35 -25.64 -7.83
C GLU A 236 -1.12 -25.19 -7.66
N PRO A 237 -2.15 -26.00 -8.03
CA PRO A 237 -3.53 -25.64 -7.76
C PRO A 237 -3.83 -25.46 -6.26
N THR A 238 -3.29 -26.33 -5.40
CA THR A 238 -3.47 -26.20 -3.94
C THR A 238 -2.85 -24.92 -3.41
N VAL A 239 -1.64 -24.56 -3.85
CA VAL A 239 -0.98 -23.30 -3.51
C VAL A 239 -1.82 -22.13 -4.00
N GLY A 240 -2.37 -22.20 -5.21
CA GLY A 240 -3.27 -21.19 -5.76
C GLY A 240 -4.52 -20.96 -4.90
N VAL A 241 -5.14 -22.05 -4.42
CA VAL A 241 -6.29 -21.96 -3.49
C VAL A 241 -5.88 -21.26 -2.18
N VAL A 242 -4.73 -21.60 -1.60
CA VAL A 242 -4.24 -20.95 -0.38
C VAL A 242 -4.05 -19.45 -0.60
N PHE A 243 -3.44 -19.05 -1.73
CA PHE A 243 -3.27 -17.63 -2.03
C PHE A 243 -4.60 -16.91 -2.27
N ALA A 244 -5.56 -17.52 -2.96
CA ALA A 244 -6.88 -16.93 -3.14
C ALA A 244 -7.59 -16.69 -1.79
N VAL A 245 -7.52 -17.66 -0.88
CA VAL A 245 -8.07 -17.54 0.49
C VAL A 245 -7.30 -16.48 1.29
N ALA A 246 -5.97 -16.45 1.20
CA ALA A 246 -5.12 -15.49 1.89
C ALA A 246 -5.44 -14.04 1.46
N LEU A 247 -5.66 -13.80 0.16
CA LEU A 247 -6.08 -12.48 -0.34
C LEU A 247 -7.47 -12.08 0.17
N GLY A 248 -8.41 -13.03 0.23
CA GLY A 248 -9.72 -12.81 0.85
C GLY A 248 -9.61 -12.45 2.33
N ALA A 249 -8.76 -13.16 3.07
CA ALA A 249 -8.48 -12.88 4.49
C ALA A 249 -7.78 -11.52 4.68
N GLY A 250 -6.92 -11.11 3.76
CA GLY A 250 -6.31 -9.78 3.73
C GLY A 250 -7.33 -8.65 3.67
N LEU A 251 -8.42 -8.83 2.92
CA LEU A 251 -9.54 -7.86 2.89
C LEU A 251 -10.22 -7.74 4.26
N LEU A 252 -10.38 -8.85 5.00
CA LEU A 252 -10.88 -8.81 6.36
C LEU A 252 -9.92 -8.05 7.29
N GLY A 253 -8.61 -8.19 7.09
CA GLY A 253 -7.59 -7.40 7.78
C GLY A 253 -7.73 -5.90 7.53
N VAL A 254 -7.97 -5.49 6.29
CA VAL A 254 -8.21 -4.06 5.94
C VAL A 254 -9.46 -3.52 6.63
N LEU A 255 -10.56 -4.28 6.60
CA LEU A 255 -11.81 -3.91 7.28
C LEU A 255 -11.62 -3.87 8.79
N GLY A 256 -10.91 -4.85 9.34
CA GLY A 256 -10.57 -4.93 10.76
C GLY A 256 -9.74 -3.75 11.24
N ALA A 257 -8.75 -3.29 10.46
CA ALA A 257 -7.97 -2.10 10.76
C ALA A 257 -8.85 -0.86 10.89
N GLY A 258 -9.82 -0.69 9.98
CA GLY A 258 -10.80 0.40 10.03
C GLY A 258 -11.70 0.33 11.26
N ALA A 259 -12.17 -0.86 11.63
CA ALA A 259 -13.04 -1.08 12.80
C ALA A 259 -12.28 -0.92 14.13
N LEU A 260 -11.04 -1.39 14.20
CA LEU A 260 -10.19 -1.23 15.38
C LEU A 260 -9.87 0.24 15.66
N GLY A 261 -9.64 1.01 14.59
CA GLY A 261 -9.40 2.46 14.67
C GLY A 261 -8.30 2.81 15.67
N SER A 262 -8.58 3.77 16.55
CA SER A 262 -7.64 4.20 17.60
C SER A 262 -7.83 3.48 18.96
N ARG A 263 -8.72 2.50 19.04
CA ARG A 263 -9.07 1.85 20.33
C ARG A 263 -7.87 1.18 21.01
N LEU A 264 -6.98 0.59 20.22
CA LEU A 264 -5.78 -0.10 20.72
C LEU A 264 -4.54 0.79 20.83
N GLY A 265 -4.66 2.11 20.55
CA GLY A 265 -3.50 2.94 20.34
C GLY A 265 -2.71 2.54 19.08
N ARG A 266 -1.45 2.94 18.97
CA ARG A 266 -0.60 2.61 17.79
C ARG A 266 0.48 1.58 18.11
N ALA A 267 1.01 1.61 19.33
CA ALA A 267 2.14 0.78 19.72
C ALA A 267 1.80 -0.72 19.72
N LEU A 268 0.63 -1.09 20.23
CA LEU A 268 0.20 -2.49 20.30
C LEU A 268 -0.03 -3.12 18.91
N PRO A 269 -0.78 -2.48 17.97
CA PRO A 269 -0.93 -3.04 16.62
C PRO A 269 0.41 -3.10 15.87
N ILE A 270 1.29 -2.10 16.01
CA ILE A 270 2.59 -2.08 15.33
C ILE A 270 3.52 -3.15 15.91
N GLY A 271 3.75 -3.14 17.21
CA GLY A 271 4.67 -4.08 17.87
C GLY A 271 4.12 -5.50 17.89
N GLY A 272 2.93 -5.70 18.47
CA GLY A 272 2.30 -7.01 18.58
C GLY A 272 1.96 -7.62 17.22
N GLY A 273 1.42 -6.81 16.29
CA GLY A 273 1.15 -7.26 14.93
C GLY A 273 2.43 -7.67 14.18
N THR A 274 3.55 -6.93 14.32
CA THR A 274 4.84 -7.32 13.73
C THR A 274 5.38 -8.62 14.32
N VAL A 275 5.21 -8.84 15.63
CA VAL A 275 5.58 -10.13 16.28
C VAL A 275 4.75 -11.29 15.70
N VAL A 276 3.44 -11.11 15.54
CA VAL A 276 2.57 -12.12 14.90
C VAL A 276 3.01 -12.39 13.48
N ILE A 277 3.29 -11.35 12.68
CA ILE A 277 3.80 -11.47 11.32
C ILE A 277 5.11 -12.26 11.30
N ALA A 278 6.06 -11.96 12.20
CA ALA A 278 7.32 -12.70 12.29
C ALA A 278 7.09 -14.21 12.55
N GLY A 279 6.15 -14.53 13.42
CA GLY A 279 5.73 -15.92 13.67
C GLY A 279 5.10 -16.58 12.44
N CYS A 280 4.24 -15.86 11.71
CA CYS A 280 3.63 -16.35 10.47
C CYS A 280 4.68 -16.61 9.38
N ILE A 281 5.67 -15.73 9.23
CA ILE A 281 6.79 -15.90 8.27
C ILE A 281 7.61 -17.15 8.62
N ALA A 282 7.97 -17.31 9.89
CA ALA A 282 8.70 -18.49 10.34
C ALA A 282 7.90 -19.78 10.11
N LEU A 283 6.60 -19.76 10.40
CA LEU A 283 5.69 -20.89 10.20
C LEU A 283 5.55 -21.24 8.71
N SER A 284 5.30 -20.25 7.84
CA SER A 284 5.17 -20.47 6.39
C SER A 284 6.48 -21.00 5.80
N ALA A 285 7.62 -20.37 6.14
CA ALA A 285 8.93 -20.77 5.60
C ALA A 285 9.41 -22.15 6.10
N SER A 286 8.91 -22.66 7.23
CA SER A 286 9.20 -23.99 7.75
C SER A 286 8.09 -25.00 7.48
N ALA A 287 7.12 -24.67 6.61
CA ALA A 287 5.97 -25.51 6.35
C ALA A 287 6.38 -26.84 5.69
N THR A 288 5.85 -27.95 6.20
CA THR A 288 6.04 -29.31 5.67
C THR A 288 4.76 -29.91 5.09
N GLY A 289 3.70 -29.12 4.98
CA GLY A 289 2.41 -29.54 4.45
C GLY A 289 1.39 -28.43 4.42
N LEU A 290 0.17 -28.73 3.95
CA LEU A 290 -0.89 -27.76 3.72
C LEU A 290 -1.27 -26.96 4.96
N GLY A 291 -1.40 -27.61 6.12
CA GLY A 291 -1.89 -26.94 7.34
C GLY A 291 -0.98 -25.80 7.80
N SER A 292 0.33 -26.04 7.91
CA SER A 292 1.32 -25.03 8.33
C SER A 292 1.50 -23.94 7.28
N PHE A 293 1.53 -24.30 5.99
CA PHE A 293 1.64 -23.36 4.89
C PHE A 293 0.41 -22.43 4.85
N ALA A 294 -0.79 -23.00 4.81
CA ALA A 294 -2.02 -22.21 4.75
C ALA A 294 -2.20 -21.34 6.00
N ALA A 295 -1.93 -21.85 7.20
CA ALA A 295 -2.02 -21.07 8.43
C ALA A 295 -1.05 -19.87 8.42
N GLY A 296 0.20 -20.08 7.99
CA GLY A 296 1.19 -19.00 7.88
C GLY A 296 0.78 -17.93 6.87
N GLU A 297 0.43 -18.32 5.64
CA GLU A 297 0.08 -17.40 4.55
C GLU A 297 -1.22 -16.63 4.84
N ILE A 298 -2.27 -17.29 5.32
CA ILE A 298 -3.57 -16.67 5.59
C ILE A 298 -3.47 -15.71 6.78
N ALA A 299 -2.83 -16.13 7.88
CA ALA A 299 -2.67 -15.27 9.05
C ALA A 299 -1.78 -14.07 8.74
N TRP A 300 -0.68 -14.27 8.01
CA TRP A 300 0.19 -13.19 7.56
C TRP A 300 -0.58 -12.16 6.70
N ASN A 301 -1.30 -12.61 5.66
CA ASN A 301 -2.08 -11.73 4.80
C ASN A 301 -3.19 -10.97 5.56
N THR A 302 -3.75 -11.57 6.62
CA THR A 302 -4.76 -10.92 7.47
C THR A 302 -4.16 -9.81 8.34
N VAL A 303 -3.01 -10.05 8.96
CA VAL A 303 -2.39 -9.12 9.92
C VAL A 303 -1.58 -8.02 9.24
N TYR A 304 -0.95 -8.33 8.10
CA TYR A 304 -0.11 -7.39 7.34
C TYR A 304 -0.80 -6.04 7.05
N PRO A 305 -2.01 -5.99 6.47
CA PRO A 305 -2.67 -4.71 6.18
C PRO A 305 -3.02 -3.92 7.45
N VAL A 306 -3.29 -4.62 8.55
CA VAL A 306 -3.56 -3.96 9.84
C VAL A 306 -2.32 -3.19 10.29
N VAL A 307 -1.18 -3.88 10.41
CA VAL A 307 0.08 -3.27 10.85
C VAL A 307 0.49 -2.12 9.92
N LEU A 308 0.42 -2.35 8.61
CA LEU A 308 0.79 -1.36 7.59
C LEU A 308 -0.04 -0.08 7.74
N SER A 309 -1.35 -0.18 7.96
CA SER A 309 -2.21 1.00 8.11
C SER A 309 -1.85 1.83 9.35
N TYR A 310 -1.47 1.18 10.46
CA TYR A 310 -1.01 1.90 11.66
C TYR A 310 0.37 2.54 11.47
N LEU A 311 1.27 1.89 10.73
CA LEU A 311 2.60 2.45 10.42
C LEU A 311 2.49 3.72 9.56
N ILE A 312 1.62 3.70 8.55
CA ILE A 312 1.39 4.87 7.70
C ILE A 312 0.70 5.99 8.50
N GLY A 313 -0.30 5.65 9.31
CA GLY A 313 -0.93 6.61 10.21
C GLY A 313 0.06 7.21 11.21
N LEU A 314 1.05 6.44 11.68
CA LEU A 314 2.14 6.94 12.51
C LEU A 314 3.02 7.92 11.73
N ALA A 315 3.45 7.57 10.52
CA ALA A 315 4.27 8.43 9.67
C ALA A 315 3.58 9.76 9.36
N ALA A 316 2.29 9.73 9.02
CA ALA A 316 1.48 10.92 8.75
C ALA A 316 1.36 11.83 9.98
N SER A 317 1.38 11.27 11.19
CA SER A 317 1.28 12.08 12.42
C SER A 317 2.57 12.78 12.85
N LEU A 318 3.72 12.43 12.25
CA LEU A 318 5.01 13.06 12.57
C LEU A 318 5.17 14.46 11.94
N ASP A 319 4.43 14.76 10.89
CA ASP A 319 4.50 16.05 10.18
C ASP A 319 3.14 16.38 9.56
N ALA A 320 2.56 17.52 9.93
CA ALA A 320 1.29 18.00 9.38
C ALA A 320 1.33 18.20 7.84
N ARG A 321 2.52 18.43 7.26
CA ARG A 321 2.73 18.53 5.81
C ARG A 321 2.90 17.17 5.11
N GLY A 322 2.84 16.07 5.83
CA GLY A 322 2.91 14.71 5.29
C GLY A 322 4.28 14.28 4.73
N ARG A 323 5.35 15.07 4.88
CA ARG A 323 6.68 14.76 4.32
C ARG A 323 7.25 13.45 4.83
N TRP A 324 7.00 13.12 6.12
CA TRP A 324 7.40 11.83 6.68
C TRP A 324 6.62 10.66 6.11
N ALA A 325 5.33 10.83 5.82
CA ALA A 325 4.56 9.77 5.18
C ALA A 325 5.08 9.48 3.75
N VAL A 326 5.53 10.52 3.01
CA VAL A 326 6.20 10.33 1.71
C VAL A 326 7.49 9.55 1.86
N LEU A 327 8.38 9.95 2.79
CA LEU A 327 9.68 9.30 2.96
C LEU A 327 9.54 7.85 3.44
N VAL A 328 8.63 7.59 4.37
CA VAL A 328 8.33 6.24 4.88
C VAL A 328 7.70 5.37 3.78
N GLY A 329 6.78 5.92 2.99
CA GLY A 329 6.22 5.24 1.82
C GLY A 329 7.28 4.92 0.75
N SER A 330 8.19 5.86 0.49
CA SER A 330 9.32 5.65 -0.43
C SER A 330 10.26 4.54 0.05
N ALA A 331 10.59 4.55 1.35
CA ALA A 331 11.40 3.51 1.97
C ALA A 331 10.71 2.13 1.89
N SER A 332 9.39 2.10 2.11
CA SER A 332 8.57 0.89 1.93
C SER A 332 8.66 0.35 0.51
N SER A 333 8.53 1.20 -0.50
CA SER A 333 8.60 0.78 -1.91
C SER A 333 9.95 0.22 -2.29
N LEU A 334 11.05 0.79 -1.77
CA LEU A 334 12.40 0.25 -1.97
C LEU A 334 12.56 -1.11 -1.29
N GLY A 335 12.07 -1.27 -0.06
CA GLY A 335 12.06 -2.55 0.63
C GLY A 335 11.24 -3.61 -0.13
N THR A 336 10.05 -3.23 -0.58
CA THR A 336 9.19 -4.10 -1.41
C THR A 336 9.90 -4.56 -2.68
N ALA A 337 10.57 -3.65 -3.38
CA ALA A 337 11.30 -3.99 -4.61
C ALA A 337 12.51 -4.89 -4.37
N ALA A 338 13.23 -4.72 -3.25
CA ALA A 338 14.39 -5.56 -2.92
C ALA A 338 13.98 -6.94 -2.37
N GLY A 339 12.75 -7.09 -1.89
CA GLY A 339 12.26 -8.31 -1.21
C GLY A 339 12.45 -9.59 -2.01
N PRO A 340 11.90 -9.74 -3.23
CA PRO A 340 11.94 -11.00 -3.98
C PRO A 340 13.36 -11.51 -4.24
N LEU A 341 14.29 -10.62 -4.58
CA LEU A 341 15.71 -10.99 -4.75
C LEU A 341 16.30 -11.45 -3.40
N THR A 342 16.06 -10.69 -2.33
CA THR A 342 16.58 -11.04 -1.00
C THR A 342 16.06 -12.41 -0.53
N GLY A 343 14.75 -12.66 -0.66
CA GLY A 343 14.14 -13.95 -0.31
C GLY A 343 14.71 -15.09 -1.14
N SER A 344 14.89 -14.87 -2.43
CA SER A 344 15.44 -15.88 -3.35
C SER A 344 16.91 -16.18 -3.06
N VAL A 345 17.74 -15.16 -2.78
CA VAL A 345 19.16 -15.36 -2.40
C VAL A 345 19.26 -16.13 -1.09
N LEU A 346 18.53 -15.70 -0.05
CA LEU A 346 18.56 -16.35 1.25
C LEU A 346 18.07 -17.80 1.17
N SER A 347 16.97 -18.05 0.46
CA SER A 347 16.45 -19.42 0.31
C SER A 347 17.36 -20.31 -0.52
N ALA A 348 18.04 -19.79 -1.54
CA ALA A 348 18.99 -20.54 -2.34
C ALA A 348 20.25 -20.91 -1.56
N GLN A 349 20.73 -20.05 -0.66
CA GLN A 349 21.97 -20.28 0.10
C GLN A 349 21.75 -21.12 1.37
N ALA A 350 20.62 -20.95 2.06
CA ALA A 350 20.40 -21.51 3.38
C ALA A 350 19.10 -22.31 3.52
N GLY A 351 18.30 -22.41 2.47
CA GLY A 351 16.98 -23.03 2.51
C GLY A 351 15.90 -22.13 3.10
N PHE A 352 14.64 -22.51 2.87
CA PHE A 352 13.48 -21.72 3.29
C PHE A 352 13.35 -21.55 4.83
N PRO A 353 13.59 -22.60 5.66
CA PRO A 353 13.46 -22.45 7.11
C PRO A 353 14.45 -21.43 7.69
N VAL A 354 15.71 -21.45 7.24
CA VAL A 354 16.73 -20.50 7.71
C VAL A 354 16.42 -19.10 7.21
N MET A 355 16.00 -18.95 5.95
CA MET A 355 15.51 -17.68 5.42
C MET A 355 14.38 -17.13 6.30
N GLY A 356 13.36 -17.95 6.60
CA GLY A 356 12.25 -17.54 7.45
C GLY A 356 12.68 -17.11 8.84
N ALA A 357 13.62 -17.82 9.46
CA ALA A 357 14.18 -17.46 10.75
C ALA A 357 14.92 -16.11 10.70
N VAL A 358 15.75 -15.88 9.68
CA VAL A 358 16.47 -14.60 9.47
C VAL A 358 15.49 -13.44 9.30
N LEU A 359 14.45 -13.61 8.48
CA LEU A 359 13.43 -12.60 8.26
C LEU A 359 12.61 -12.32 9.53
N ALA A 360 12.23 -13.37 10.27
CA ALA A 360 11.49 -13.26 11.53
C ALA A 360 12.32 -12.52 12.59
N VAL A 361 13.58 -12.90 12.80
CA VAL A 361 14.49 -12.19 13.71
C VAL A 361 14.68 -10.75 13.29
N GLY A 362 14.89 -10.49 11.99
CA GLY A 362 14.98 -9.12 11.45
C GLY A 362 13.75 -8.28 11.77
N LEU A 363 12.55 -8.86 11.61
CA LEU A 363 11.29 -8.19 11.95
C LEU A 363 11.15 -7.92 13.45
N LEU A 364 11.54 -8.86 14.32
CA LEU A 364 11.53 -8.65 15.76
C LEU A 364 12.47 -7.51 16.18
N LEU A 365 13.66 -7.45 15.58
CA LEU A 365 14.61 -6.34 15.81
C LEU A 365 14.04 -5.01 15.34
N VAL A 366 13.36 -4.97 14.20
CA VAL A 366 12.73 -3.75 13.64
C VAL A 366 11.48 -3.35 14.42
N ALA A 367 10.74 -4.31 15.00
CA ALA A 367 9.56 -4.04 15.82
C ALA A 367 9.87 -3.15 17.03
N VAL A 368 11.06 -3.30 17.62
CA VAL A 368 11.47 -2.52 18.80
C VAL A 368 11.52 -1.00 18.51
N PRO A 369 12.30 -0.51 17.54
CA PRO A 369 12.35 0.93 17.25
C PRO A 369 11.02 1.45 16.72
N MET A 370 10.26 0.68 15.91
CA MET A 370 8.95 1.08 15.41
C MET A 370 7.95 1.31 16.56
N THR A 371 7.91 0.37 17.51
CA THR A 371 7.07 0.50 18.71
C THR A 371 7.56 1.64 19.60
N GLY A 372 8.86 1.81 19.73
CA GLY A 372 9.47 2.92 20.47
C GLY A 372 9.05 4.29 19.90
N VAL A 373 9.07 4.46 18.58
CA VAL A 373 8.57 5.68 17.92
C VAL A 373 7.08 5.87 18.20
N ALA A 374 6.27 4.81 18.11
CA ALA A 374 4.83 4.87 18.35
C ALA A 374 4.51 5.30 19.81
N LEU A 375 5.28 4.81 20.78
CA LEU A 375 5.14 5.19 22.20
C LEU A 375 5.58 6.64 22.45
N HIS A 376 6.73 7.02 21.91
CA HIS A 376 7.30 8.36 22.13
C HIS A 376 6.43 9.47 21.53
N THR A 377 5.83 9.24 20.37
CA THR A 377 4.99 10.23 19.68
C THR A 377 3.53 10.17 20.11
N GLY A 378 3.07 9.06 20.69
CA GLY A 378 1.69 8.85 21.12
C GLY A 378 1.36 9.44 22.50
N GLY A 379 2.35 9.76 23.34
CA GLY A 379 2.17 10.31 24.69
C GLY A 379 1.31 9.42 25.63
N ARG A 380 1.15 8.12 25.36
CA ARG A 380 0.22 7.25 26.07
C ARG A 380 0.81 5.88 26.41
N PRO A 381 0.41 5.30 27.57
CA PRO A 381 0.84 3.97 27.99
C PRO A 381 0.32 2.86 27.06
N LEU A 382 1.00 1.70 27.08
CA LEU A 382 0.69 0.48 26.29
C LEU A 382 -0.71 -0.10 26.54
N LEU A 383 -1.37 0.29 27.64
CA LEU A 383 -2.70 -0.20 28.02
C LEU A 383 -3.80 0.80 27.63
N PRO A 384 -4.98 0.31 27.18
CA PRO A 384 -6.03 1.17 26.66
C PRO A 384 -6.67 2.02 27.78
N GLY A 385 -6.39 3.31 27.74
CA GLY A 385 -7.15 4.32 28.47
C GLY A 385 -7.78 5.28 27.47
N ALA A 386 -8.99 5.72 27.74
CA ALA A 386 -9.89 6.57 26.96
C ALA A 386 -9.51 6.96 25.51
N VAL A 387 -10.40 6.68 24.60
CA VAL A 387 -10.26 6.63 23.13
C VAL A 387 -10.28 8.04 22.52
N ARG A 388 -9.27 8.37 21.68
CA ARG A 388 -9.38 9.38 20.62
C ARG A 388 -9.24 8.71 19.24
N ARG A 389 -10.19 8.98 18.35
CA ARG A 389 -10.29 8.36 17.02
C ARG A 389 -9.19 8.83 16.08
N ARG A 390 -8.18 7.97 15.77
CA ARG A 390 -7.23 8.12 14.65
C ARG A 390 -6.82 6.72 14.20
N GLY A 391 -7.57 6.14 13.27
CA GLY A 391 -7.29 4.82 12.67
C GLY A 391 -6.80 4.93 11.25
N GLY A 392 -6.07 3.91 10.79
CA GLY A 392 -5.60 3.81 9.43
C GLY A 392 -6.76 3.63 8.43
N HIS A 393 -6.57 4.17 7.23
CA HIS A 393 -7.57 4.15 6.17
C HIS A 393 -7.08 3.34 4.95
N PRO A 394 -7.97 2.71 4.16
CA PRO A 394 -7.60 1.99 2.94
C PRO A 394 -6.81 2.83 1.94
N ALA A 395 -7.07 4.14 1.85
CA ALA A 395 -6.33 5.06 1.00
C ALA A 395 -4.84 5.14 1.38
N ALA A 396 -4.50 5.03 2.67
CA ALA A 396 -3.12 5.03 3.15
C ALA A 396 -2.37 3.75 2.74
N LEU A 397 -3.05 2.60 2.72
CA LEU A 397 -2.52 1.33 2.21
C LEU A 397 -2.13 1.44 0.73
N VAL A 398 -3.00 2.05 -0.08
CA VAL A 398 -2.73 2.28 -1.50
C VAL A 398 -1.49 3.16 -1.68
N ALA A 399 -1.38 4.27 -0.96
CA ALA A 399 -0.24 5.18 -1.05
C ALA A 399 1.09 4.49 -0.66
N ALA A 400 1.10 3.69 0.41
CA ALA A 400 2.31 3.02 0.88
C ALA A 400 2.85 1.97 -0.07
N THR A 401 1.94 1.24 -0.71
CA THR A 401 2.30 0.14 -1.60
C THR A 401 2.66 0.62 -3.01
N THR A 402 2.23 1.82 -3.40
CA THR A 402 2.54 2.40 -4.71
C THR A 402 3.76 3.31 -4.72
N GLY A 403 4.33 3.63 -3.56
CA GLY A 403 5.40 4.64 -3.47
C GLY A 403 4.95 6.04 -3.85
N THR A 404 3.64 6.30 -3.91
CA THR A 404 3.08 7.60 -4.26
C THR A 404 3.39 8.60 -3.14
N PRO A 405 3.88 9.81 -3.46
CA PRO A 405 4.07 10.86 -2.45
C PRO A 405 2.76 11.13 -1.71
N SER A 406 2.81 11.24 -0.40
CA SER A 406 1.61 11.43 0.43
C SER A 406 0.91 12.78 0.21
N GLY A 407 1.57 13.74 -0.44
CA GLY A 407 0.92 14.95 -0.94
C GLY A 407 -0.12 14.71 -2.03
N ALA A 408 -0.14 13.51 -2.64
CA ALA A 408 -1.17 13.06 -3.57
C ALA A 408 -2.31 12.27 -2.88
N VAL A 409 -2.16 11.98 -1.58
CA VAL A 409 -3.20 11.34 -0.76
C VAL A 409 -3.72 12.42 0.17
N PRO A 410 -5.05 12.70 0.20
CA PRO A 410 -5.62 13.62 1.17
C PRO A 410 -5.22 13.16 2.57
N GLU A 411 -4.93 14.11 3.44
CA GLU A 411 -4.62 13.83 4.83
C GLU A 411 -5.56 12.75 5.36
N VAL A 412 -4.98 11.63 5.78
CA VAL A 412 -5.72 10.53 6.34
C VAL A 412 -6.10 10.87 7.79
N GLY A 413 -6.99 11.77 7.89
CA GLY A 413 -7.61 12.37 9.04
C GLY A 413 -8.37 13.55 8.49
N ALA A 414 -9.71 13.52 8.57
CA ALA A 414 -10.46 14.75 8.47
C ALA A 414 -9.78 15.79 9.36
N PRO A 415 -9.64 17.06 8.94
CA PRO A 415 -9.19 18.09 9.82
C PRO A 415 -9.96 17.93 11.13
N GLU A 416 -9.26 17.94 12.26
CA GLU A 416 -9.93 17.90 13.56
C GLU A 416 -10.95 19.04 13.52
N GLN A 417 -12.22 18.68 13.35
CA GLN A 417 -13.26 19.62 13.74
C GLN A 417 -12.94 19.94 15.19
N PRO A 418 -12.78 21.20 15.56
CA PRO A 418 -12.58 21.56 16.95
C PRO A 418 -13.68 20.84 17.72
N VAL A 419 -13.29 19.92 18.58
CA VAL A 419 -14.23 19.27 19.49
C VAL A 419 -14.67 20.43 20.38
N VAL A 420 -15.87 20.92 20.14
CA VAL A 420 -16.57 21.76 21.11
C VAL A 420 -16.76 20.82 22.30
N GLU A 421 -15.91 20.97 23.31
CA GLU A 421 -16.14 20.36 24.60
C GLU A 421 -17.44 20.97 25.08
N ILE A 422 -18.52 20.21 24.97
CA ILE A 422 -19.77 20.54 25.69
C ILE A 422 -19.45 20.23 27.14
N PRO A 423 -19.34 21.25 28.02
CA PRO A 423 -19.16 21.02 29.45
C PRO A 423 -20.39 20.24 29.92
N LEU A 424 -20.19 19.07 30.49
CA LEU A 424 -21.26 18.28 31.11
C LEU A 424 -21.65 18.80 32.51
N ASP A 425 -21.10 19.92 32.93
CA ASP A 425 -21.47 20.61 34.18
C ASP A 425 -22.64 21.54 33.90
N GLY A 426 -23.80 21.10 34.34
CA GLY A 426 -25.10 21.74 34.16
C GLY A 426 -25.32 23.04 34.95
N THR A 427 -24.42 24.01 34.84
CA THR A 427 -24.67 25.39 35.23
C THR A 427 -24.86 26.22 33.96
N PRO A 428 -26.11 26.72 33.72
CA PRO A 428 -26.31 27.62 32.58
C PRO A 428 -25.58 28.94 32.87
N GLU A 429 -24.55 29.25 32.06
CA GLU A 429 -23.97 30.59 32.02
C GLU A 429 -25.06 31.56 31.54
N PRO A 430 -25.34 32.67 32.27
CA PRO A 430 -26.37 33.60 31.85
C PRO A 430 -25.97 34.21 30.50
N ALA A 431 -26.90 34.07 29.55
CA ALA A 431 -26.78 34.66 28.22
C ALA A 431 -26.54 36.16 28.36
N ARG A 432 -25.34 36.62 28.06
CA ARG A 432 -25.05 38.05 27.82
C ARG A 432 -25.82 38.45 26.58
N THR A 433 -26.94 39.08 26.80
CA THR A 433 -27.77 39.67 25.76
C THR A 433 -26.99 40.78 25.06
N ALA A 434 -26.91 40.67 23.72
CA ALA A 434 -26.28 41.62 22.80
C ALA A 434 -27.03 42.99 22.70
N TYR A 435 -27.56 43.47 23.81
CA TYR A 435 -28.33 44.72 23.86
C TYR A 435 -27.59 45.89 24.54
N ASP A 436 -26.42 45.69 25.15
CA ASP A 436 -25.72 46.76 25.85
C ASP A 436 -24.74 47.57 25.04
N THR A 437 -24.59 47.32 23.73
CA THR A 437 -23.69 48.10 22.86
C THR A 437 -24.36 49.22 22.05
N ALA A 438 -25.68 49.37 22.21
CA ALA A 438 -26.45 50.44 21.45
C ALA A 438 -26.75 51.70 22.31
N ALA A 439 -26.36 51.74 23.59
CA ALA A 439 -26.68 52.84 24.50
C ALA A 439 -25.54 53.86 24.71
N ALA A 440 -24.36 53.66 24.11
CA ALA A 440 -23.17 54.53 24.37
C ALA A 440 -22.88 55.58 23.27
N THR A 441 -23.78 55.79 22.30
CA THR A 441 -23.60 56.79 21.20
C THR A 441 -24.72 57.79 21.13
N ARG A 442 -25.11 58.40 22.24
CA ARG A 442 -25.89 59.67 22.23
C ARG A 442 -25.38 60.58 23.36
N ALA A 443 -24.37 61.36 23.10
CA ALA A 443 -24.12 62.58 23.86
C ALA A 443 -24.68 63.78 23.06
N PRO A 444 -25.42 64.71 23.68
CA PRO A 444 -26.04 65.83 22.98
C PRO A 444 -25.04 66.95 22.76
N GLY A 445 -24.98 67.46 21.55
CA GLY A 445 -24.37 68.71 21.27
C GLY A 445 -25.23 69.84 21.83
N GLY A 446 -24.60 70.78 22.50
CA GLY A 446 -25.22 71.98 23.02
C GLY A 446 -24.23 73.12 23.18
N ARG A 447 -24.35 74.11 22.24
CA ARG A 447 -23.87 75.50 22.26
C ARG A 447 -22.41 75.72 21.98
#